data_06e3697b820bf7cffdd99f94b19f7420
#
_entry.id   06e3697b820bf7cffdd99f94b19f7420
#
_cell.length_a   1.000
_cell.length_b   1.000
_cell.length_c   1.000
_cell.angle_alpha   90.00
_cell.angle_beta   90.00
_cell.angle_gamma   90.00
#
_symmetry.space_group_name_H-M   'P 1'
#
loop_
_entity.id
_entity.type
_entity.pdbx_description
1 polymer ?
#
loop_
_entity_poly.entity_id
_entity_poly.type
_entity_poly.pdbx_seq_one_letter_code
_entity_poly.pdbx_strand_id
1 'polypeptide(L)'
;MSVRQACGLVKLSRSVYHYQPTPRDDSEIVDALSQLLESHPRFGFGKLFVKLRKAGWRWNHKRVYRVYCALGLNLKRRAKKRLPKRDAIALQAATVMNHCWSMDFMSDSLYDGRRFRTLNILDDFNREALAIEVDTSLTAERVVRVLNRVCEWRGYPQTLRVDNGPEFISAAIADWSQEHGIELRFIQPGKPTQNALIERFNRSFRTEVLSYYVFDTLSQVRDKVDQWIIQYNEQRPHEALNNLTPMEFLTQNQAKQQLQGWY
;
A
#
# COMPACT_ATOMS: atom_id res chain seq x y z
N MET A 1 59.94 -0.80 18.50
CA MET A 1 59.28 0.46 18.05
C MET A 1 58.19 0.82 19.02
N SER A 2 58.13 2.05 19.52
CA SER A 2 57.04 2.45 20.45
C SER A 2 55.77 2.78 19.70
N VAL A 3 54.62 2.68 20.38
CA VAL A 3 53.28 3.08 19.82
C VAL A 3 53.31 4.50 19.29
N ARG A 4 54.04 5.41 19.97
CA ARG A 4 54.20 6.79 19.54
C ARG A 4 54.91 6.90 18.18
N GLN A 5 56.00 6.14 17.99
CA GLN A 5 56.75 6.12 16.73
C GLN A 5 55.90 5.49 15.60
N ALA A 6 55.23 4.38 15.89
CA ALA A 6 54.34 3.74 14.92
C ALA A 6 53.19 4.65 14.46
N CYS A 7 52.52 5.31 15.40
CA CYS A 7 51.48 6.29 15.08
C CYS A 7 52.01 7.48 14.25
N GLY A 8 53.23 7.94 14.53
CA GLY A 8 53.88 8.99 13.77
C GLY A 8 54.17 8.60 12.32
N LEU A 9 54.62 7.36 12.08
CA LEU A 9 54.89 6.84 10.74
C LEU A 9 53.65 6.77 9.87
N VAL A 10 52.50 6.31 10.44
CA VAL A 10 51.23 6.18 9.72
C VAL A 10 50.37 7.43 9.79
N LYS A 11 50.87 8.53 10.36
CA LYS A 11 50.15 9.81 10.56
C LYS A 11 48.81 9.67 11.30
N LEU A 12 48.75 8.70 12.25
CA LEU A 12 47.59 8.46 13.08
C LEU A 12 47.78 9.07 14.47
N SER A 13 46.77 9.79 15.00
CA SER A 13 46.85 10.29 16.37
C SER A 13 46.77 9.14 17.38
N ARG A 14 47.51 9.24 18.51
CA ARG A 14 47.43 8.23 19.57
C ARG A 14 46.05 8.10 20.17
N SER A 15 45.27 9.18 20.23
CA SER A 15 43.87 9.16 20.68
C SER A 15 42.99 8.32 19.77
N VAL A 16 43.22 8.37 18.45
CA VAL A 16 42.52 7.50 17.49
C VAL A 16 42.96 6.04 17.61
N TYR A 17 44.26 5.80 17.83
CA TYR A 17 44.79 4.44 18.03
C TYR A 17 44.19 3.78 19.28
N HIS A 18 44.03 4.53 20.38
CA HIS A 18 43.45 4.01 21.63
C HIS A 18 41.93 4.16 21.70
N TYR A 19 41.30 4.72 20.67
CA TYR A 19 39.85 4.91 20.66
C TYR A 19 39.12 3.55 20.68
N GLN A 20 38.44 3.28 21.75
CA GLN A 20 37.48 2.16 21.84
C GLN A 20 36.07 2.73 21.69
N PRO A 21 35.32 2.30 20.64
CA PRO A 21 33.97 2.78 20.47
C PRO A 21 33.10 2.30 21.65
N THR A 22 32.44 3.23 22.32
CA THR A 22 31.44 2.87 23.34
C THR A 22 30.29 2.13 22.66
N PRO A 23 29.95 0.91 23.12
CA PRO A 23 28.77 0.20 22.60
C PRO A 23 27.54 1.08 22.74
N ARG A 24 26.79 1.24 21.65
CA ARG A 24 25.54 1.99 21.70
C ARG A 24 24.44 1.03 22.13
N ASP A 25 23.69 1.41 23.16
CA ASP A 25 22.47 0.69 23.52
C ASP A 25 21.40 0.99 22.48
N ASP A 26 21.04 -0.02 21.71
CA ASP A 26 20.00 0.05 20.67
C ASP A 26 18.77 -0.80 21.06
N SER A 27 18.67 -1.28 22.31
CA SER A 27 17.57 -2.15 22.79
C SER A 27 16.19 -1.57 22.53
N GLU A 28 15.96 -0.31 22.85
CA GLU A 28 14.68 0.36 22.60
C GLU A 28 14.31 0.36 21.09
N ILE A 29 15.29 0.51 20.20
CA ILE A 29 15.04 0.49 18.75
C ILE A 29 14.68 -0.92 18.29
N VAL A 30 15.36 -1.94 18.85
CA VAL A 30 15.08 -3.35 18.55
C VAL A 30 13.67 -3.70 18.98
N ASP A 31 13.26 -3.33 20.20
CA ASP A 31 11.95 -3.63 20.75
C ASP A 31 10.85 -2.93 19.94
N ALA A 32 11.01 -1.64 19.64
CA ALA A 32 10.04 -0.89 18.86
C ALA A 32 9.91 -1.42 17.42
N LEU A 33 11.00 -1.84 16.78
CA LEU A 33 10.95 -2.47 15.45
C LEU A 33 10.28 -3.84 15.52
N SER A 34 10.54 -4.64 16.55
CA SER A 34 9.95 -5.96 16.75
C SER A 34 8.43 -5.87 16.93
N GLN A 35 7.95 -4.99 17.78
CA GLN A 35 6.51 -4.73 17.97
C GLN A 35 5.81 -4.31 16.68
N LEU A 36 6.44 -3.43 15.89
CA LEU A 36 5.87 -3.02 14.61
C LEU A 36 5.83 -4.17 13.59
N LEU A 37 6.79 -5.08 13.63
CA LEU A 37 6.84 -6.22 12.73
C LEU A 37 5.83 -7.31 13.08
N GLU A 38 5.45 -7.47 14.34
CA GLU A 38 4.35 -8.35 14.75
C GLU A 38 3.04 -7.96 14.07
N SER A 39 2.75 -6.65 14.02
CA SER A 39 1.54 -6.12 13.38
C SER A 39 1.68 -5.94 11.87
N HIS A 40 2.89 -5.69 11.36
CA HIS A 40 3.15 -5.34 9.97
C HIS A 40 4.37 -6.07 9.39
N PRO A 41 4.37 -7.40 9.31
CA PRO A 41 5.57 -8.20 8.97
C PRO A 41 6.10 -7.95 7.55
N ARG A 42 5.31 -7.37 6.67
CA ARG A 42 5.69 -7.06 5.28
C ARG A 42 6.01 -5.59 5.02
N PHE A 43 6.10 -4.78 6.08
CA PHE A 43 6.54 -3.39 5.90
C PHE A 43 8.06 -3.33 5.71
N GLY A 44 8.50 -2.60 4.68
CA GLY A 44 9.91 -2.25 4.51
C GLY A 44 10.31 -1.09 5.42
N PHE A 45 11.62 -0.86 5.52
CA PHE A 45 12.22 0.16 6.39
C PHE A 45 11.52 1.52 6.34
N GLY A 46 11.22 2.05 5.14
CA GLY A 46 10.59 3.37 5.01
C GLY A 46 9.28 3.50 5.77
N LYS A 47 8.40 2.49 5.66
CA LYS A 47 7.10 2.50 6.37
C LYS A 47 7.26 2.32 7.88
N LEU A 48 8.15 1.41 8.30
CA LEU A 48 8.46 1.22 9.73
C LEU A 48 9.01 2.50 10.33
N PHE A 49 9.92 3.18 9.65
CA PHE A 49 10.48 4.44 10.13
C PHE A 49 9.44 5.55 10.23
N VAL A 50 8.51 5.65 9.26
CA VAL A 50 7.39 6.60 9.33
C VAL A 50 6.49 6.30 10.53
N LYS A 51 6.17 5.02 10.80
CA LYS A 51 5.39 4.63 11.98
C LYS A 51 6.10 4.96 13.29
N LEU A 52 7.40 4.71 13.37
CA LEU A 52 8.20 5.12 14.54
C LEU A 52 8.13 6.64 14.75
N ARG A 53 8.23 7.43 13.68
CA ARG A 53 8.09 8.90 13.76
C ARG A 53 6.71 9.33 14.23
N LYS A 54 5.64 8.70 13.74
CA LYS A 54 4.26 8.97 14.18
C LYS A 54 4.03 8.56 15.65
N ALA A 55 4.70 7.51 16.12
CA ALA A 55 4.70 7.09 17.52
C ALA A 55 5.54 8.00 18.45
N GLY A 56 6.15 9.07 17.91
CA GLY A 56 6.90 10.06 18.70
C GLY A 56 8.40 9.81 18.81
N TRP A 57 8.92 8.69 18.31
CA TRP A 57 10.35 8.38 18.36
C TRP A 57 11.16 9.34 17.50
N ARG A 58 12.20 9.94 18.09
CA ARG A 58 13.06 10.96 17.43
C ARG A 58 14.44 10.44 17.03
N TRP A 59 14.63 9.12 16.98
CA TRP A 59 15.91 8.51 16.63
C TRP A 59 16.39 8.93 15.23
N ASN A 60 17.71 9.01 15.08
CA ASN A 60 18.32 9.30 13.79
C ASN A 60 18.04 8.19 12.77
N HIS A 61 17.64 8.55 11.56
CA HIS A 61 17.33 7.63 10.47
C HIS A 61 18.48 6.61 10.21
N LYS A 62 19.73 7.08 10.19
CA LYS A 62 20.90 6.22 9.96
C LYS A 62 21.08 5.20 11.11
N ARG A 63 20.79 5.60 12.35
CA ARG A 63 20.86 4.71 13.51
C ARG A 63 19.82 3.60 13.41
N VAL A 64 18.56 3.94 13.18
CA VAL A 64 17.47 2.97 13.02
C VAL A 64 17.73 2.05 11.82
N TYR A 65 18.20 2.60 10.69
CA TYR A 65 18.51 1.79 9.50
C TYR A 65 19.61 0.77 9.76
N ARG A 66 20.68 1.15 10.50
CA ARG A 66 21.74 0.23 10.90
C ARG A 66 21.21 -0.94 11.73
N VAL A 67 20.36 -0.66 12.73
CA VAL A 67 19.72 -1.69 13.57
C VAL A 67 18.82 -2.58 12.72
N TYR A 68 17.98 -2.00 11.85
CA TYR A 68 17.13 -2.73 10.92
C TYR A 68 17.92 -3.72 10.04
N CYS A 69 19.08 -3.29 9.52
CA CYS A 69 19.97 -4.17 8.74
C CYS A 69 20.62 -5.23 9.60
N ALA A 70 21.06 -4.90 10.83
CA ALA A 70 21.68 -5.86 11.75
C ALA A 70 20.70 -6.98 12.16
N LEU A 71 19.41 -6.67 12.28
CA LEU A 71 18.34 -7.65 12.52
C LEU A 71 17.96 -8.48 11.29
N GLY A 72 18.58 -8.25 10.13
CA GLY A 72 18.29 -9.01 8.91
C GLY A 72 16.91 -8.74 8.31
N LEU A 73 16.25 -7.63 8.65
CA LEU A 73 14.88 -7.31 8.27
C LEU A 73 14.71 -6.83 6.83
N ASN A 74 15.79 -6.79 6.05
CA ASN A 74 15.77 -6.36 4.67
C ASN A 74 14.87 -7.28 3.81
N LEU A 75 13.83 -6.73 3.20
CA LEU A 75 13.00 -7.46 2.27
C LEU A 75 13.82 -7.84 1.02
N LYS A 76 13.84 -9.13 0.69
CA LYS A 76 14.51 -9.62 -0.54
C LYS A 76 13.83 -8.99 -1.76
N ARG A 77 14.58 -8.24 -2.54
CA ARG A 77 14.12 -7.66 -3.82
C ARG A 77 14.63 -8.52 -4.96
N ARG A 78 13.75 -8.96 -5.86
CA ARG A 78 14.18 -9.54 -7.13
C ARG A 78 14.79 -8.43 -7.99
N ALA A 79 15.99 -8.66 -8.53
CA ALA A 79 16.59 -7.76 -9.50
C ALA A 79 15.65 -7.67 -10.73
N LYS A 80 15.19 -6.47 -11.04
CA LYS A 80 14.40 -6.22 -12.25
C LYS A 80 15.36 -5.92 -13.40
N LYS A 81 15.22 -6.63 -14.53
CA LYS A 81 15.83 -6.17 -15.78
C LYS A 81 15.28 -4.78 -16.10
N ARG A 82 16.16 -3.81 -16.36
CA ARG A 82 15.74 -2.49 -16.86
C ARG A 82 15.17 -2.68 -18.25
N LEU A 83 13.88 -2.49 -18.39
CA LEU A 83 13.23 -2.38 -19.69
C LEU A 83 13.46 -0.97 -20.23
N PRO A 84 13.50 -0.78 -21.57
CA PRO A 84 13.56 0.55 -22.18
C PRO A 84 12.44 1.44 -21.61
N LYS A 85 12.75 2.71 -21.42
CA LYS A 85 11.76 3.71 -21.00
C LYS A 85 10.69 3.77 -22.09
N ARG A 86 9.46 3.43 -21.74
CA ARG A 86 8.29 3.69 -22.59
C ARG A 86 7.75 5.07 -22.21
N ASP A 87 7.31 5.84 -23.21
CA ASP A 87 6.60 7.09 -22.97
C ASP A 87 5.30 6.77 -22.22
N ALA A 88 5.31 7.03 -20.92
CA ALA A 88 4.16 6.82 -20.07
C ALA A 88 3.28 8.07 -20.15
N ILE A 89 2.08 7.92 -20.67
CA ILE A 89 1.03 8.94 -20.49
C ILE A 89 0.72 8.95 -18.98
N ALA A 90 0.98 10.09 -18.33
CA ALA A 90 0.69 10.25 -16.93
C ALA A 90 -0.82 10.05 -16.71
N LEU A 91 -1.16 9.20 -15.74
CA LEU A 91 -2.54 9.12 -15.25
C LEU A 91 -2.95 10.51 -14.76
N GLN A 92 -4.07 11.04 -15.24
CA GLN A 92 -4.66 12.21 -14.65
C GLN A 92 -5.00 11.88 -13.19
N ALA A 93 -4.36 12.60 -12.27
CA ALA A 93 -4.61 12.40 -10.86
C ALA A 93 -6.05 12.84 -10.55
N ALA A 94 -6.81 11.99 -9.87
CA ALA A 94 -8.09 12.40 -9.30
C ALA A 94 -7.85 13.55 -8.31
N THR A 95 -8.59 14.64 -8.45
CA THR A 95 -8.41 15.86 -7.65
C THR A 95 -9.35 15.95 -6.46
N VAL A 96 -10.44 15.22 -6.50
CA VAL A 96 -11.46 15.16 -5.46
C VAL A 96 -11.90 13.72 -5.20
N MET A 97 -12.44 13.49 -4.03
CA MET A 97 -13.07 12.24 -3.61
C MET A 97 -14.18 11.84 -4.59
N ASN A 98 -14.31 10.55 -4.88
CA ASN A 98 -15.29 10.00 -5.81
C ASN A 98 -15.18 10.51 -7.27
N HIS A 99 -14.06 11.13 -7.64
CA HIS A 99 -13.85 11.47 -9.06
C HIS A 99 -13.69 10.20 -9.90
N CYS A 100 -12.85 9.28 -9.47
CA CYS A 100 -12.61 8.04 -10.19
C CYS A 100 -12.38 6.90 -9.22
N TRP A 101 -13.14 5.83 -9.37
CA TRP A 101 -12.84 4.56 -8.70
C TRP A 101 -12.21 3.60 -9.70
N SER A 102 -11.16 2.94 -9.29
CA SER A 102 -10.53 1.84 -10.05
C SER A 102 -10.98 0.51 -9.49
N MET A 103 -11.35 -0.42 -10.38
CA MET A 103 -11.74 -1.78 -10.00
C MET A 103 -10.90 -2.80 -10.73
N ASP A 104 -10.64 -3.93 -10.07
CA ASP A 104 -9.91 -5.06 -10.66
C ASP A 104 -10.21 -6.35 -9.90
N PHE A 105 -10.08 -7.48 -10.60
CA PHE A 105 -10.20 -8.80 -10.02
C PHE A 105 -8.83 -9.41 -9.71
N MET A 106 -8.79 -10.16 -8.62
CA MET A 106 -7.69 -11.07 -8.35
C MET A 106 -8.24 -12.49 -8.14
N SER A 107 -7.39 -13.48 -8.34
CA SER A 107 -7.71 -14.88 -8.09
C SER A 107 -6.67 -15.50 -7.19
N ASP A 108 -7.13 -16.41 -6.32
CA ASP A 108 -6.28 -17.24 -5.47
C ASP A 108 -6.98 -18.58 -5.19
N SER A 109 -6.39 -19.42 -4.35
CA SER A 109 -6.95 -20.72 -3.96
C SER A 109 -6.81 -20.95 -2.46
N LEU A 110 -7.78 -21.65 -1.90
CA LEU A 110 -7.73 -22.21 -0.56
C LEU A 110 -6.72 -23.36 -0.48
N TYR A 111 -6.41 -23.82 0.72
CA TYR A 111 -5.46 -24.91 0.96
C TYR A 111 -5.87 -26.21 0.27
N ASP A 112 -7.19 -26.47 0.18
CA ASP A 112 -7.76 -27.63 -0.49
C ASP A 112 -7.81 -27.50 -2.03
N GLY A 113 -7.29 -26.41 -2.60
CA GLY A 113 -7.23 -26.14 -4.04
C GLY A 113 -8.49 -25.51 -4.62
N ARG A 114 -9.56 -25.29 -3.86
CA ARG A 114 -10.75 -24.53 -4.33
C ARG A 114 -10.36 -23.10 -4.65
N ARG A 115 -10.68 -22.65 -5.85
CA ARG A 115 -10.40 -21.29 -6.30
C ARG A 115 -11.41 -20.31 -5.75
N PHE A 116 -10.92 -19.10 -5.47
CA PHE A 116 -11.74 -17.94 -5.17
C PHE A 116 -11.24 -16.71 -5.89
N ARG A 117 -12.08 -15.70 -5.98
CA ARG A 117 -11.78 -14.41 -6.58
C ARG A 117 -12.00 -13.29 -5.57
N THR A 118 -11.33 -12.18 -5.78
CA THR A 118 -11.63 -10.95 -5.08
C THR A 118 -11.93 -9.84 -6.09
N LEU A 119 -12.97 -9.05 -5.83
CA LEU A 119 -13.23 -7.79 -6.51
C LEU A 119 -12.69 -6.68 -5.60
N ASN A 120 -11.76 -5.91 -6.09
CA ASN A 120 -11.12 -4.82 -5.37
C ASN A 120 -11.59 -3.48 -5.93
N ILE A 121 -12.01 -2.55 -5.06
CA ILE A 121 -12.48 -1.21 -5.42
C ILE A 121 -11.65 -0.19 -4.64
N LEU A 122 -11.05 0.76 -5.36
CA LEU A 122 -10.14 1.78 -4.83
C LEU A 122 -10.59 3.17 -5.29
N ASP A 123 -10.65 4.14 -4.37
CA ASP A 123 -10.76 5.55 -4.76
C ASP A 123 -9.39 6.07 -5.19
N ASP A 124 -9.29 6.56 -6.42
CA ASP A 124 -8.04 7.03 -7.00
C ASP A 124 -7.52 8.32 -6.36
N PHE A 125 -8.37 9.10 -5.70
CA PHE A 125 -8.00 10.36 -5.06
C PHE A 125 -7.11 10.13 -3.84
N ASN A 126 -7.64 9.46 -2.84
CA ASN A 126 -6.95 9.24 -1.57
C ASN A 126 -6.37 7.83 -1.40
N ARG A 127 -6.46 6.98 -2.43
CA ARG A 127 -5.99 5.57 -2.40
C ARG A 127 -6.73 4.71 -1.37
N GLU A 128 -7.92 5.10 -1.00
CA GLU A 128 -8.74 4.36 -0.05
C GLU A 128 -9.26 3.07 -0.66
N ALA A 129 -9.10 1.97 0.05
CA ALA A 129 -9.75 0.70 -0.27
C ALA A 129 -11.22 0.79 0.13
N LEU A 130 -12.11 0.88 -0.85
CA LEU A 130 -13.55 1.01 -0.62
C LEU A 130 -14.20 -0.35 -0.35
N ALA A 131 -13.77 -1.39 -1.06
CA ALA A 131 -14.22 -2.75 -0.85
C ALA A 131 -13.21 -3.77 -1.40
N ILE A 132 -13.18 -4.94 -0.76
CA ILE A 132 -12.64 -6.18 -1.30
C ILE A 132 -13.69 -7.26 -1.09
N GLU A 133 -14.44 -7.58 -2.12
CA GLU A 133 -15.42 -8.66 -2.06
C GLU A 133 -14.76 -10.00 -2.38
N VAL A 134 -15.01 -11.04 -1.55
CA VAL A 134 -14.39 -12.36 -1.69
C VAL A 134 -15.46 -13.41 -1.93
N ASP A 135 -15.39 -14.10 -3.07
CA ASP A 135 -16.30 -15.23 -3.36
C ASP A 135 -15.65 -16.22 -4.34
N THR A 136 -16.25 -17.39 -4.49
CA THR A 136 -15.89 -18.39 -5.51
C THR A 136 -16.31 -17.93 -6.90
N SER A 137 -17.40 -17.17 -7.00
CA SER A 137 -17.91 -16.59 -8.24
C SER A 137 -18.34 -15.14 -8.02
N LEU A 138 -17.85 -14.25 -8.87
CA LEU A 138 -18.16 -12.82 -8.86
C LEU A 138 -18.73 -12.44 -10.23
N THR A 139 -20.04 -12.66 -10.39
CA THR A 139 -20.77 -12.28 -11.62
C THR A 139 -21.00 -10.77 -11.68
N ALA A 140 -21.42 -10.25 -12.83
CA ALA A 140 -21.72 -8.84 -13.03
C ALA A 140 -22.78 -8.31 -12.04
N GLU A 141 -23.83 -9.12 -11.79
CA GLU A 141 -24.88 -8.76 -10.82
C GLU A 141 -24.34 -8.70 -9.38
N ARG A 142 -23.34 -9.55 -9.07
CA ARG A 142 -22.65 -9.47 -7.77
C ARG A 142 -21.83 -8.19 -7.68
N VAL A 143 -21.14 -7.80 -8.75
CA VAL A 143 -20.41 -6.52 -8.83
C VAL A 143 -21.34 -5.35 -8.59
N VAL A 144 -22.50 -5.30 -9.25
CA VAL A 144 -23.53 -4.25 -9.04
C VAL A 144 -23.97 -4.20 -7.58
N ARG A 145 -24.23 -5.34 -6.94
CA ARG A 145 -24.60 -5.37 -5.52
C ARG A 145 -23.51 -4.79 -4.61
N VAL A 146 -22.23 -5.08 -4.92
CA VAL A 146 -21.11 -4.52 -4.17
C VAL A 146 -21.01 -3.03 -4.38
N LEU A 147 -21.17 -2.55 -5.62
CA LEU A 147 -21.18 -1.12 -5.94
C LEU A 147 -22.30 -0.38 -5.21
N ASN A 148 -23.52 -0.90 -5.22
CA ASN A 148 -24.64 -0.30 -4.48
C ASN A 148 -24.32 -0.18 -2.99
N ARG A 149 -23.82 -1.27 -2.36
CA ARG A 149 -23.41 -1.25 -0.96
C ARG A 149 -22.33 -0.21 -0.65
N VAL A 150 -21.37 -0.03 -1.55
CA VAL A 150 -20.34 1.02 -1.38
C VAL A 150 -20.94 2.40 -1.57
N CYS A 151 -21.81 2.60 -2.56
CA CYS A 151 -22.44 3.88 -2.84
C CYS A 151 -23.36 4.35 -1.70
N GLU A 152 -23.99 3.45 -0.93
CA GLU A 152 -24.85 3.79 0.22
C GLU A 152 -24.14 4.63 1.27
N TRP A 153 -22.85 4.34 1.55
CA TRP A 153 -22.08 5.08 2.57
C TRP A 153 -21.08 6.07 1.98
N ARG A 154 -20.63 5.87 0.74
CA ARG A 154 -19.58 6.69 0.11
C ARG A 154 -20.15 7.73 -0.86
N GLY A 155 -21.32 7.50 -1.42
CA GLY A 155 -21.84 8.21 -2.58
C GLY A 155 -21.31 7.63 -3.89
N TYR A 156 -21.75 8.19 -5.00
CA TYR A 156 -21.46 7.68 -6.35
C TYR A 156 -20.18 8.28 -6.91
N PRO A 157 -19.35 7.50 -7.65
CA PRO A 157 -18.22 8.03 -8.39
C PRO A 157 -18.68 8.72 -9.68
N GLN A 158 -17.87 9.65 -10.19
CA GLN A 158 -18.09 10.21 -11.52
C GLN A 158 -17.66 9.23 -12.62
N THR A 159 -16.61 8.47 -12.35
CA THR A 159 -16.00 7.54 -13.31
C THR A 159 -15.64 6.22 -12.63
N LEU A 160 -15.92 5.11 -13.30
CA LEU A 160 -15.39 3.79 -12.97
C LEU A 160 -14.31 3.40 -14.00
N ARG A 161 -13.09 3.14 -13.54
CA ARG A 161 -12.00 2.61 -14.37
C ARG A 161 -11.89 1.12 -14.17
N VAL A 162 -12.01 0.37 -15.26
CA VAL A 162 -12.03 -1.10 -15.26
C VAL A 162 -11.17 -1.64 -16.39
N ASP A 163 -10.75 -2.89 -16.28
CA ASP A 163 -10.19 -3.63 -17.41
C ASP A 163 -11.30 -4.11 -18.36
N ASN A 164 -10.89 -4.80 -19.45
CA ASN A 164 -11.82 -5.35 -20.43
C ASN A 164 -12.29 -6.77 -20.03
N GLY A 165 -12.41 -7.05 -18.74
CA GLY A 165 -12.95 -8.33 -18.24
C GLY A 165 -14.42 -8.50 -18.62
N PRO A 166 -14.87 -9.76 -18.89
CA PRO A 166 -16.25 -10.02 -19.32
C PRO A 166 -17.28 -9.55 -18.30
N GLU A 167 -16.98 -9.56 -17.03
CA GLU A 167 -17.87 -9.10 -15.97
C GLU A 167 -18.11 -7.59 -16.06
N PHE A 168 -17.10 -6.80 -16.47
CA PHE A 168 -17.21 -5.35 -16.59
C PHE A 168 -17.82 -4.89 -17.92
N ILE A 169 -17.71 -5.70 -18.98
CA ILE A 169 -18.33 -5.42 -20.29
C ILE A 169 -19.81 -5.81 -20.34
N SER A 170 -20.36 -6.32 -19.25
CA SER A 170 -21.72 -6.83 -19.20
C SER A 170 -22.78 -5.73 -19.28
N ALA A 171 -23.98 -6.07 -19.78
CA ALA A 171 -25.13 -5.18 -19.78
C ALA A 171 -25.48 -4.68 -18.37
N ALA A 172 -25.41 -5.55 -17.34
CA ALA A 172 -25.73 -5.20 -15.97
C ALA A 172 -24.88 -4.01 -15.43
N ILE A 173 -23.59 -3.95 -15.74
CA ILE A 173 -22.72 -2.84 -15.34
C ILE A 173 -22.99 -1.60 -16.20
N ALA A 174 -23.23 -1.79 -17.50
CA ALA A 174 -23.54 -0.68 -18.40
C ALA A 174 -24.85 0.01 -18.00
N ASP A 175 -25.91 -0.76 -17.77
CA ASP A 175 -27.23 -0.26 -17.37
C ASP A 175 -27.14 0.46 -16.01
N TRP A 176 -26.47 -0.16 -15.03
CA TRP A 176 -26.25 0.46 -13.72
C TRP A 176 -25.48 1.77 -13.80
N SER A 177 -24.46 1.83 -14.64
CA SER A 177 -23.65 3.05 -14.82
C SER A 177 -24.46 4.15 -15.50
N GLN A 178 -25.27 3.80 -16.48
CA GLN A 178 -26.16 4.75 -17.18
C GLN A 178 -27.24 5.28 -16.23
N GLU A 179 -27.86 4.42 -15.42
CA GLU A 179 -28.88 4.80 -14.44
C GLU A 179 -28.35 5.84 -13.44
N HIS A 180 -27.09 5.73 -13.06
CA HIS A 180 -26.47 6.60 -12.05
C HIS A 180 -25.59 7.71 -12.64
N GLY A 181 -25.55 7.85 -13.97
CA GLY A 181 -24.77 8.89 -14.65
C GLY A 181 -23.26 8.73 -14.49
N ILE A 182 -22.77 7.50 -14.39
CA ILE A 182 -21.37 7.16 -14.16
C ILE A 182 -20.68 6.83 -15.48
N GLU A 183 -19.54 7.45 -15.75
CA GLU A 183 -18.73 7.15 -16.92
C GLU A 183 -17.92 5.86 -16.73
N LEU A 184 -18.12 4.86 -17.61
CA LEU A 184 -17.27 3.67 -17.66
C LEU A 184 -16.03 3.94 -18.51
N ARG A 185 -14.84 3.85 -17.92
CA ARG A 185 -13.54 3.97 -18.60
C ARG A 185 -12.83 2.64 -18.66
N PHE A 186 -12.85 2.04 -19.84
CA PHE A 186 -12.08 0.84 -20.09
C PHE A 186 -10.61 1.19 -20.37
N ILE A 187 -9.69 0.42 -19.77
CA ILE A 187 -8.26 0.56 -20.08
C ILE A 187 -7.98 0.12 -21.53
N GLN A 188 -7.10 0.85 -22.20
CA GLN A 188 -6.72 0.50 -23.57
C GLN A 188 -5.86 -0.78 -23.57
N PRO A 189 -6.10 -1.70 -24.51
CA PRO A 189 -5.26 -2.88 -24.67
C PRO A 189 -3.78 -2.51 -24.77
N GLY A 190 -2.92 -3.20 -24.03
CA GLY A 190 -1.47 -2.96 -24.02
C GLY A 190 -1.01 -1.71 -23.25
N LYS A 191 -1.89 -1.01 -22.53
CA LYS A 191 -1.54 0.14 -21.69
C LYS A 191 -1.81 -0.11 -20.20
N PRO A 192 -1.11 -1.04 -19.53
CA PRO A 192 -1.33 -1.38 -18.14
C PRO A 192 -1.08 -0.19 -17.18
N THR A 193 -0.31 0.81 -17.60
CA THR A 193 -0.08 2.02 -16.81
C THR A 193 -1.36 2.80 -16.50
N GLN A 194 -2.43 2.61 -17.28
CA GLN A 194 -3.73 3.25 -17.05
C GLN A 194 -4.45 2.69 -15.82
N ASN A 195 -4.08 1.48 -15.34
CA ASN A 195 -4.62 0.86 -14.13
C ASN A 195 -3.58 0.71 -13.00
N ALA A 196 -2.50 1.48 -13.07
CA ALA A 196 -1.35 1.32 -12.18
C ALA A 196 -1.68 1.48 -10.68
N LEU A 197 -2.75 2.20 -10.34
CA LEU A 197 -3.15 2.44 -8.95
C LEU A 197 -3.72 1.17 -8.32
N ILE A 198 -4.70 0.57 -8.98
CA ILE A 198 -5.30 -0.67 -8.50
C ILE A 198 -4.31 -1.85 -8.60
N GLU A 199 -3.44 -1.88 -9.62
CA GLU A 199 -2.37 -2.88 -9.71
C GLU A 199 -1.40 -2.78 -8.52
N ARG A 200 -1.04 -1.56 -8.10
CA ARG A 200 -0.19 -1.34 -6.92
C ARG A 200 -0.91 -1.75 -5.64
N PHE A 201 -2.21 -1.47 -5.53
CA PHE A 201 -3.06 -1.91 -4.44
C PHE A 201 -3.09 -3.45 -4.39
N ASN A 202 -3.43 -4.10 -5.49
CA ASN A 202 -3.48 -5.55 -5.63
C ASN A 202 -2.17 -6.23 -5.25
N ARG A 203 -1.04 -5.64 -5.64
CA ARG A 203 0.28 -6.14 -5.24
C ARG A 203 0.48 -6.07 -3.73
N SER A 204 0.03 -4.99 -3.08
CA SER A 204 0.10 -4.87 -1.62
C SER A 204 -0.77 -5.91 -0.95
N PHE A 205 -2.01 -6.03 -1.38
CA PHE A 205 -2.96 -7.01 -0.87
C PHE A 205 -2.46 -8.44 -1.06
N ARG A 206 -1.96 -8.79 -2.25
CA ARG A 206 -1.37 -10.10 -2.50
C ARG A 206 -0.19 -10.38 -1.57
N THR A 207 0.72 -9.43 -1.41
CA THR A 207 1.95 -9.63 -0.61
C THR A 207 1.66 -9.71 0.88
N GLU A 208 0.72 -8.92 1.37
CA GLU A 208 0.45 -8.74 2.80
C GLU A 208 -0.62 -9.70 3.32
N VAL A 209 -1.51 -10.20 2.45
CA VAL A 209 -2.60 -11.11 2.82
C VAL A 209 -2.50 -12.43 2.05
N LEU A 210 -2.78 -12.44 0.75
CA LEU A 210 -2.98 -13.68 0.01
C LEU A 210 -1.72 -14.58 -0.03
N SER A 211 -0.53 -14.00 -0.17
CA SER A 211 0.73 -14.77 -0.16
C SER A 211 1.36 -14.90 1.23
N TYR A 212 0.76 -14.34 2.27
CA TYR A 212 1.29 -14.38 3.62
C TYR A 212 0.60 -15.43 4.48
N TYR A 213 -0.71 -15.62 4.28
CA TYR A 213 -1.50 -16.59 5.01
C TYR A 213 -1.87 -17.78 4.12
N VAL A 214 -2.10 -18.92 4.75
CA VAL A 214 -2.75 -20.10 4.15
C VAL A 214 -4.17 -20.13 4.68
N PHE A 215 -5.15 -20.32 3.80
CA PHE A 215 -6.57 -20.26 4.13
C PHE A 215 -7.25 -21.59 3.86
N ASP A 216 -7.99 -22.10 4.84
CA ASP A 216 -8.78 -23.31 4.71
C ASP A 216 -10.21 -23.01 4.22
N THR A 217 -10.73 -21.81 4.58
CA THR A 217 -12.10 -21.42 4.27
C THR A 217 -12.21 -19.99 3.75
N LEU A 218 -13.27 -19.70 2.98
CA LEU A 218 -13.57 -18.33 2.55
C LEU A 218 -13.85 -17.38 3.72
N SER A 219 -14.39 -17.89 4.83
CA SER A 219 -14.62 -17.07 6.02
C SER A 219 -13.28 -16.51 6.55
N GLN A 220 -12.26 -17.38 6.68
CA GLN A 220 -10.93 -16.93 7.09
C GLN A 220 -10.34 -15.88 6.15
N VAL A 221 -10.57 -15.99 4.83
CA VAL A 221 -10.14 -14.97 3.86
C VAL A 221 -10.86 -13.66 4.14
N ARG A 222 -12.20 -13.68 4.30
CA ARG A 222 -13.02 -12.49 4.56
C ARG A 222 -12.61 -11.79 5.86
N ASP A 223 -12.43 -12.53 6.95
CA ASP A 223 -11.99 -11.98 8.24
C ASP A 223 -10.63 -11.27 8.14
N LYS A 224 -9.70 -11.84 7.35
CA LYS A 224 -8.40 -11.21 7.12
C LYS A 224 -8.47 -10.02 6.19
N VAL A 225 -9.33 -10.04 5.21
CA VAL A 225 -9.61 -8.92 4.31
C VAL A 225 -10.16 -7.73 5.09
N ASP A 226 -11.17 -7.94 5.94
CA ASP A 226 -11.80 -6.89 6.72
C ASP A 226 -10.78 -6.21 7.66
N GLN A 227 -9.97 -7.01 8.36
CA GLN A 227 -8.89 -6.50 9.19
C GLN A 227 -7.87 -5.70 8.38
N TRP A 228 -7.50 -6.21 7.20
CA TRP A 228 -6.49 -5.57 6.36
C TRP A 228 -6.98 -4.27 5.72
N ILE A 229 -8.26 -4.15 5.32
CA ILE A 229 -8.84 -2.91 4.79
C ILE A 229 -8.72 -1.79 5.84
N ILE A 230 -9.05 -2.06 7.09
CA ILE A 230 -8.91 -1.09 8.20
C ILE A 230 -7.45 -0.68 8.35
N GLN A 231 -6.53 -1.66 8.43
CA GLN A 231 -5.10 -1.36 8.54
C GLN A 231 -4.57 -0.58 7.32
N TYR A 232 -5.04 -0.91 6.11
CA TYR A 232 -4.64 -0.25 4.89
C TYR A 232 -5.10 1.21 4.87
N ASN A 233 -6.34 1.49 5.23
CA ASN A 233 -6.92 2.81 5.17
C ASN A 233 -6.46 3.73 6.33
N GLU A 234 -6.32 3.18 7.54
CA GLU A 234 -6.08 3.98 8.75
C GLU A 234 -4.64 3.97 9.23
N GLN A 235 -3.86 2.92 8.91
CA GLN A 235 -2.54 2.75 9.52
C GLN A 235 -1.39 2.71 8.52
N ARG A 236 -1.66 2.41 7.22
CA ARG A 236 -0.63 2.27 6.22
C ARG A 236 -0.18 3.63 5.67
N PRO A 237 1.09 4.03 5.83
CA PRO A 237 1.59 5.24 5.20
C PRO A 237 1.81 5.03 3.70
N HIS A 238 1.43 6.03 2.90
CA HIS A 238 1.58 6.06 1.45
C HIS A 238 2.52 7.17 1.01
N GLU A 239 3.63 6.84 0.35
CA GLU A 239 4.59 7.83 -0.16
C GLU A 239 3.92 8.85 -1.10
N ALA A 240 2.99 8.38 -1.95
CA ALA A 240 2.24 9.23 -2.87
C ALA A 240 1.26 10.20 -2.17
N LEU A 241 0.98 9.98 -0.90
CA LEU A 241 0.17 10.85 -0.04
C LEU A 241 1.03 11.55 1.04
N ASN A 242 2.29 11.81 0.75
CA ASN A 242 3.25 12.41 1.70
C ASN A 242 3.38 11.61 3.02
N ASN A 243 3.35 10.28 2.93
CA ASN A 243 3.37 9.35 4.06
C ASN A 243 2.14 9.45 5.00
N LEU A 244 1.07 10.07 4.55
CA LEU A 244 -0.22 9.98 5.20
C LEU A 244 -0.90 8.65 4.88
N THR A 245 -1.81 8.23 5.74
CA THR A 245 -2.74 7.16 5.42
C THR A 245 -3.87 7.70 4.53
N PRO A 246 -4.63 6.84 3.81
CA PRO A 246 -5.81 7.27 3.06
C PRO A 246 -6.78 8.13 3.86
N MET A 247 -7.07 7.76 5.11
CA MET A 247 -7.99 8.50 5.98
C MET A 247 -7.40 9.82 6.48
N GLU A 248 -6.11 9.86 6.88
CA GLU A 248 -5.44 11.11 7.25
C GLU A 248 -5.41 12.10 6.09
N PHE A 249 -5.15 11.61 4.87
CA PHE A 249 -5.14 12.43 3.67
C PHE A 249 -6.52 13.02 3.37
N LEU A 250 -7.57 12.21 3.49
CA LEU A 250 -8.95 12.65 3.30
C LEU A 250 -9.32 13.75 4.28
N THR A 251 -9.09 13.53 5.58
CA THR A 251 -9.38 14.51 6.64
C THR A 251 -8.67 15.85 6.42
N GLN A 252 -7.37 15.80 6.04
CA GLN A 252 -6.61 17.03 5.78
C GLN A 252 -7.14 17.80 4.55
N ASN A 253 -7.60 17.11 3.51
CA ASN A 253 -8.14 17.78 2.34
C ASN A 253 -9.54 18.36 2.59
N GLN A 254 -10.39 17.69 3.35
CA GLN A 254 -11.68 18.24 3.78
C GLN A 254 -11.51 19.51 4.61
N ALA A 255 -10.57 19.51 5.57
CA ALA A 255 -10.27 20.71 6.36
C ALA A 255 -9.78 21.87 5.49
N LYS A 256 -8.95 21.61 4.47
CA LYS A 256 -8.48 22.66 3.53
C LYS A 256 -9.61 23.22 2.69
N GLN A 257 -10.55 22.39 2.20
CA GLN A 257 -11.67 22.84 1.42
C GLN A 257 -12.63 23.69 2.24
N GLN A 258 -12.89 23.35 3.50
CA GLN A 258 -13.68 24.17 4.42
C GLN A 258 -13.06 25.54 4.66
N LEU A 259 -11.74 25.65 4.84
CA LEU A 259 -11.05 26.91 5.02
C LEU A 259 -11.06 27.80 3.76
N GLN A 260 -11.04 27.21 2.56
CA GLN A 260 -11.10 27.96 1.29
C GLN A 260 -12.50 28.45 0.95
N GLY A 261 -13.57 27.86 1.51
CA GLY A 261 -14.95 28.31 1.33
C GLY A 261 -15.35 29.50 2.21
N TRP A 262 -14.43 30.01 3.04
CA TRP A 262 -14.65 31.16 3.93
C TRP A 262 -13.99 32.46 3.40
N TYR A 263 -13.36 32.40 2.24
CA TYR A 263 -12.79 33.55 1.52
C TYR A 263 -13.42 33.67 0.13
#